data_b908c50fa010fef46613855b311a8d73
#
_entry.id   b908c50fa010fef46613855b311a8d73
#
_cell.length_a   1.000
_cell.length_b   1.000
_cell.length_c   1.000
_cell.angle_alpha   90.00
_cell.angle_beta   90.00
_cell.angle_gamma   90.00
#
_symmetry.space_group_name_H-M   'P 1'
#
loop_
_entity.id
_entity.type
_entity.pdbx_description
1 polymer ?
#
loop_
_entity_poly.entity_id
_entity_poly.type
_entity_poly.pdbx_seq_one_letter_code
_entity_poly.pdbx_strand_id
1 'polypeptide(L)'
;EVKILILCGLFLMCLILLINFRNISAVSIIISIISLSLLGMLGFMGWIYHFTKSDIFYFTLNHTSMPIVLLTIANSDGVHIVGRFFKELRRLKNKDYAIKETMDHLTLPITLTSITTSLAFLTLVFSPLTGMNGYGMVLAFGIFWAWFLSLTLMPAIISLVKWKINSTAINRKSLLEKLIDKFGLLVIKNPKKILYPSILFLFISIVGITLINVEVNYIKMFKKGNIIRDSAIFLDNNMTGN
;
A
#
# COMPACT_ATOMS: atom_id res chain seq x y z
N GLU A 1 12.39 11.23 -12.82
CA GLU A 1 12.69 10.76 -11.45
C GLU A 1 11.54 9.86 -10.91
N VAL A 2 10.27 10.28 -10.97
CA VAL A 2 9.12 9.51 -10.43
C VAL A 2 8.98 8.13 -11.08
N LYS A 3 9.15 8.02 -12.40
CA LYS A 3 9.09 6.72 -13.11
C LYS A 3 10.14 5.74 -12.61
N ILE A 4 11.36 6.21 -12.34
CA ILE A 4 12.45 5.39 -11.82
C ILE A 4 12.10 4.90 -10.40
N LEU A 5 11.51 5.75 -9.58
CA LEU A 5 11.13 5.44 -8.21
C LEU A 5 10.04 4.35 -8.17
N ILE A 6 9.02 4.45 -9.04
CA ILE A 6 7.95 3.45 -9.17
C ILE A 6 8.54 2.11 -9.64
N LEU A 7 9.43 2.13 -10.66
CA LEU A 7 10.08 0.90 -11.14
C LEU A 7 10.97 0.25 -10.08
N CYS A 8 11.75 1.03 -9.34
CA CYS A 8 12.53 0.52 -8.21
C CYS A 8 11.64 -0.08 -7.12
N GLY A 9 10.53 0.58 -6.79
CA GLY A 9 9.56 0.08 -5.82
C GLY A 9 8.94 -1.24 -6.25
N LEU A 10 8.49 -1.34 -7.50
CA LEU A 10 7.96 -2.58 -8.09
C LEU A 10 9.01 -3.70 -8.10
N PHE A 11 10.25 -3.38 -8.48
CA PHE A 11 11.33 -4.36 -8.51
C PHE A 11 11.65 -4.89 -7.11
N LEU A 12 11.78 -4.00 -6.12
CA LEU A 12 12.04 -4.37 -4.73
C LEU A 12 10.90 -5.23 -4.16
N MET A 13 9.66 -4.84 -4.44
CA MET A 13 8.47 -5.59 -4.04
C MET A 13 8.48 -6.99 -4.67
N CYS A 14 8.74 -7.10 -5.98
CA CYS A 14 8.87 -8.37 -6.69
C CYS A 14 9.91 -9.28 -6.04
N LEU A 15 11.07 -8.73 -5.72
CA LEU A 15 12.18 -9.44 -5.11
C LEU A 15 11.79 -9.96 -3.70
N ILE A 16 11.17 -9.13 -2.88
CA ILE A 16 10.69 -9.52 -1.55
C ILE A 16 9.63 -10.62 -1.65
N LEU A 17 8.67 -10.50 -2.58
CA LEU A 17 7.63 -11.50 -2.80
C LEU A 17 8.23 -12.83 -3.27
N LEU A 18 9.21 -12.81 -4.19
CA LEU A 18 9.89 -14.02 -4.65
C LEU A 18 10.66 -14.72 -3.54
N ILE A 19 11.35 -13.97 -2.69
CA ILE A 19 12.07 -14.51 -1.53
C ILE A 19 11.08 -15.13 -0.53
N ASN A 20 9.94 -14.49 -0.33
CA ASN A 20 8.92 -14.93 0.62
C ASN A 20 8.15 -16.16 0.13
N PHE A 21 7.56 -16.11 -1.05
CA PHE A 21 6.70 -17.17 -1.57
C PHE A 21 7.46 -18.25 -2.34
N ARG A 22 8.62 -17.94 -2.89
CA ARG A 22 9.44 -18.85 -3.69
C ARG A 22 8.67 -19.53 -4.82
N ASN A 23 7.64 -18.86 -5.32
CA ASN A 23 6.73 -19.37 -6.35
C ASN A 23 6.39 -18.24 -7.31
N ILE A 24 6.83 -18.37 -8.56
CA ILE A 24 6.64 -17.36 -9.60
C ILE A 24 5.14 -17.14 -9.88
N SER A 25 4.34 -18.21 -9.93
CA SER A 25 2.90 -18.08 -10.19
C SER A 25 2.19 -17.25 -9.12
N ALA A 26 2.55 -17.44 -7.84
CA ALA A 26 2.00 -16.66 -6.74
C ALA A 26 2.35 -15.16 -6.86
N VAL A 27 3.61 -14.87 -7.17
CA VAL A 27 4.09 -13.49 -7.36
C VAL A 27 3.43 -12.85 -8.57
N SER A 28 3.32 -13.58 -9.69
CA SER A 28 2.64 -13.08 -10.90
C SER A 28 1.18 -12.74 -10.65
N ILE A 29 0.45 -13.53 -9.86
CA ILE A 29 -0.94 -13.25 -9.50
C ILE A 29 -1.02 -11.93 -8.72
N ILE A 30 -0.20 -11.76 -7.68
CA ILE A 30 -0.18 -10.54 -6.87
C ILE A 30 0.11 -9.31 -7.75
N ILE A 31 1.15 -9.39 -8.59
CA ILE A 31 1.55 -8.28 -9.47
C ILE A 31 0.45 -7.98 -10.49
N SER A 32 -0.22 -9.00 -11.04
CA SER A 32 -1.33 -8.78 -11.98
C SER A 32 -2.49 -8.02 -11.34
N ILE A 33 -2.88 -8.38 -10.11
CA ILE A 33 -3.94 -7.67 -9.37
C ILE A 33 -3.52 -6.22 -9.11
N ILE A 34 -2.29 -5.99 -8.66
CA ILE A 34 -1.76 -4.64 -8.42
C ILE A 34 -1.75 -3.80 -9.71
N SER A 35 -1.27 -4.37 -10.81
CA SER A 35 -1.22 -3.68 -12.11
C SER A 35 -2.62 -3.32 -12.61
N LEU A 36 -3.58 -4.23 -12.49
CA LEU A 36 -4.98 -3.98 -12.86
C LEU A 36 -5.62 -2.93 -11.94
N SER A 37 -5.27 -2.92 -10.67
CA SER A 37 -5.75 -1.90 -9.71
C SER A 37 -5.23 -0.51 -10.06
N LEU A 38 -3.94 -0.40 -10.42
CA LEU A 38 -3.34 0.85 -10.88
C LEU A 38 -3.96 1.34 -12.19
N LEU A 39 -4.13 0.44 -13.15
CA LEU A 39 -4.79 0.78 -14.43
C LEU A 39 -6.23 1.25 -14.21
N GLY A 40 -6.98 0.56 -13.34
CA GLY A 40 -8.35 0.96 -13.00
C GLY A 40 -8.41 2.34 -12.33
N MET A 41 -7.52 2.61 -11.38
CA MET A 41 -7.44 3.91 -10.69
C MET A 41 -7.10 5.05 -11.65
N LEU A 42 -6.06 4.89 -12.46
CA LEU A 42 -5.64 5.92 -13.42
C LEU A 42 -6.65 6.09 -14.55
N GLY A 43 -7.26 4.99 -15.02
CA GLY A 43 -8.33 5.01 -15.99
C GLY A 43 -9.55 5.76 -15.48
N PHE A 44 -9.96 5.51 -14.24
CA PHE A 44 -11.05 6.24 -13.58
C PHE A 44 -10.76 7.75 -13.53
N MET A 45 -9.56 8.15 -13.12
CA MET A 45 -9.15 9.55 -13.11
C MET A 45 -9.27 10.19 -14.51
N GLY A 46 -8.77 9.48 -15.54
CA GLY A 46 -8.83 9.96 -16.92
C GLY A 46 -10.26 10.11 -17.44
N TRP A 47 -11.14 9.15 -17.17
CA TRP A 47 -12.53 9.18 -17.57
C TRP A 47 -13.33 10.30 -16.87
N ILE A 48 -13.17 10.44 -15.55
CA ILE A 48 -13.83 11.52 -14.81
C ILE A 48 -13.39 12.88 -15.36
N TYR A 49 -12.09 13.08 -15.55
CA TYR A 49 -11.59 14.32 -16.15
C TYR A 49 -12.20 14.55 -17.55
N HIS A 50 -12.28 13.52 -18.39
CA HIS A 50 -12.84 13.66 -19.73
C HIS A 50 -14.30 14.10 -19.71
N PHE A 51 -15.13 13.56 -18.80
CA PHE A 51 -16.56 13.88 -18.71
C PHE A 51 -16.83 15.19 -17.98
N THR A 52 -16.13 15.45 -16.88
CA THR A 52 -16.41 16.62 -16.03
C THR A 52 -15.66 17.88 -16.45
N LYS A 53 -14.52 17.73 -17.15
CA LYS A 53 -13.58 18.81 -17.48
C LYS A 53 -13.14 19.61 -16.24
N SER A 54 -13.25 19.02 -15.06
CA SER A 54 -12.95 19.69 -13.79
C SER A 54 -11.46 19.64 -13.49
N ASP A 55 -10.88 20.79 -13.15
CA ASP A 55 -9.47 20.93 -12.79
C ASP A 55 -9.08 20.15 -11.54
N ILE A 56 -10.05 19.73 -10.74
CA ILE A 56 -9.85 18.90 -9.54
C ILE A 56 -9.17 17.57 -9.89
N PHE A 57 -9.40 17.03 -11.09
CA PHE A 57 -8.83 15.78 -11.57
C PHE A 57 -7.59 15.95 -12.46
N TYR A 58 -7.05 17.15 -12.52
CA TYR A 58 -5.76 17.37 -13.18
C TYR A 58 -4.65 16.61 -12.48
N PHE A 59 -3.81 15.94 -13.26
CA PHE A 59 -2.65 15.25 -12.71
C PHE A 59 -1.58 16.26 -12.26
N THR A 60 -1.55 16.56 -10.96
CA THR A 60 -0.60 17.46 -10.33
C THR A 60 0.56 16.70 -9.67
N LEU A 61 1.55 17.41 -9.15
CA LEU A 61 2.67 16.80 -8.42
C LEU A 61 2.22 15.91 -7.25
N ASN A 62 1.15 16.27 -6.56
CA ASN A 62 0.62 15.47 -5.45
C ASN A 62 0.17 14.08 -5.93
N HIS A 63 -0.39 13.99 -7.14
CA HIS A 63 -0.89 12.74 -7.72
C HIS A 63 0.23 11.75 -8.06
N THR A 64 1.49 12.18 -8.11
CA THR A 64 2.63 11.29 -8.38
C THR A 64 2.85 10.25 -7.28
N SER A 65 2.35 10.49 -6.07
CA SER A 65 2.40 9.54 -4.93
C SER A 65 1.30 8.48 -4.95
N MET A 66 0.18 8.69 -5.66
CA MET A 66 -0.96 7.76 -5.70
C MET A 66 -0.58 6.33 -6.07
N PRO A 67 0.21 6.10 -7.17
CA PRO A 67 0.59 4.75 -7.54
C PRO A 67 1.34 4.02 -6.42
N ILE A 68 2.21 4.72 -5.68
CA ILE A 68 3.01 4.12 -4.59
C ILE A 68 2.09 3.74 -3.42
N VAL A 69 1.14 4.61 -3.06
CA VAL A 69 0.19 4.35 -1.98
C VAL A 69 -0.70 3.15 -2.33
N LEU A 70 -1.30 3.15 -3.53
CA LEU A 70 -2.16 2.05 -3.97
C LEU A 70 -1.39 0.73 -4.07
N LEU A 71 -0.16 0.77 -4.60
CA LEU A 71 0.73 -0.38 -4.71
C LEU A 71 0.98 -1.02 -3.35
N THR A 72 1.19 -0.21 -2.32
CA THR A 72 1.43 -0.70 -0.96
C THR A 72 0.19 -1.38 -0.37
N ILE A 73 -0.99 -0.77 -0.54
CA ILE A 73 -2.26 -1.29 -0.01
C ILE A 73 -2.67 -2.57 -0.75
N ALA A 74 -2.71 -2.55 -2.09
CA ALA A 74 -3.08 -3.71 -2.90
C ALA A 74 -2.12 -4.89 -2.72
N ASN A 75 -0.81 -4.63 -2.53
CA ASN A 75 0.16 -5.67 -2.22
C ASN A 75 -0.14 -6.36 -0.89
N SER A 76 -0.57 -5.61 0.13
CA SER A 76 -0.90 -6.17 1.44
C SER A 76 -2.01 -7.22 1.33
N ASP A 77 -3.11 -6.91 0.64
CA ASP A 77 -4.22 -7.84 0.43
C ASP A 77 -3.76 -9.10 -0.31
N GLY A 78 -2.99 -8.92 -1.38
CA GLY A 78 -2.44 -10.02 -2.17
C GLY A 78 -1.55 -10.96 -1.37
N VAL A 79 -0.66 -10.42 -0.54
CA VAL A 79 0.23 -11.19 0.34
C VAL A 79 -0.56 -11.98 1.37
N HIS A 80 -1.59 -11.39 1.97
CA HIS A 80 -2.44 -12.05 2.95
C HIS A 80 -3.22 -13.21 2.33
N ILE A 81 -3.84 -13.01 1.17
CA ILE A 81 -4.63 -14.05 0.48
C ILE A 81 -3.72 -15.21 0.06
N VAL A 82 -2.61 -14.94 -0.64
CA VAL A 82 -1.70 -16.01 -1.10
C VAL A 82 -1.02 -16.71 0.07
N GLY A 83 -0.61 -15.98 1.09
CA GLY A 83 0.00 -16.54 2.29
C GLY A 83 -0.95 -17.49 3.03
N ARG A 84 -2.20 -17.09 3.22
CA ARG A 84 -3.23 -17.93 3.83
C ARG A 84 -3.56 -19.12 2.93
N PHE A 85 -3.73 -18.91 1.64
CA PHE A 85 -3.97 -19.98 0.68
C PHE A 85 -2.87 -21.06 0.73
N PHE A 86 -1.61 -20.70 0.77
CA PHE A 86 -0.53 -21.68 0.90
C PHE A 86 -0.57 -22.44 2.22
N LYS A 87 -0.93 -21.77 3.31
CA LYS A 87 -1.10 -22.40 4.62
C LYS A 87 -2.24 -23.43 4.59
N GLU A 88 -3.40 -23.07 4.04
CA GLU A 88 -4.54 -23.96 3.94
C GLU A 88 -4.31 -25.10 2.90
N LEU A 89 -3.62 -24.81 1.80
CA LEU A 89 -3.25 -25.83 0.82
C LEU A 89 -2.30 -26.89 1.42
N ARG A 90 -1.38 -26.49 2.29
CA ARG A 90 -0.54 -27.43 3.07
C ARG A 90 -1.37 -28.32 3.99
N ARG A 91 -2.36 -27.74 4.63
CA ARG A 91 -3.23 -28.40 5.62
C ARG A 91 -4.20 -29.38 4.95
N LEU A 92 -4.92 -28.88 3.95
CA LEU A 92 -6.07 -29.59 3.36
C LEU A 92 -5.70 -30.48 2.18
N LYS A 93 -4.55 -30.24 1.54
CA LYS A 93 -4.10 -30.95 0.33
C LYS A 93 -5.10 -30.91 -0.84
N ASN A 94 -6.09 -30.04 -0.76
CA ASN A 94 -7.12 -29.83 -1.77
C ASN A 94 -7.21 -28.35 -2.09
N LYS A 95 -7.11 -28.00 -3.37
CA LYS A 95 -7.06 -26.61 -3.84
C LYS A 95 -8.38 -25.88 -3.57
N ASP A 96 -9.50 -26.48 -3.90
CA ASP A 96 -10.80 -25.81 -3.86
C ASP A 96 -11.22 -25.54 -2.41
N TYR A 97 -11.02 -26.52 -1.52
CA TYR A 97 -11.24 -26.31 -0.08
C TYR A 97 -10.28 -25.30 0.51
N ALA A 98 -9.02 -25.25 0.05
CA ALA A 98 -8.05 -24.26 0.51
C ALA A 98 -8.42 -22.83 0.10
N ILE A 99 -8.95 -22.64 -1.13
CA ILE A 99 -9.46 -21.34 -1.58
C ILE A 99 -10.66 -20.93 -0.72
N LYS A 100 -11.64 -21.81 -0.55
CA LYS A 100 -12.83 -21.52 0.26
C LYS A 100 -12.45 -21.09 1.67
N GLU A 101 -11.66 -21.89 2.37
CA GLU A 101 -11.22 -21.62 3.74
C GLU A 101 -10.43 -20.31 3.86
N THR A 102 -9.62 -20.00 2.83
CA THR A 102 -8.88 -18.73 2.76
C THR A 102 -9.83 -17.55 2.67
N MET A 103 -10.83 -17.62 1.79
CA MET A 103 -11.78 -16.53 1.57
C MET A 103 -12.72 -16.38 2.76
N ASP A 104 -13.21 -17.47 3.35
CA ASP A 104 -14.06 -17.44 4.55
C ASP A 104 -13.39 -16.71 5.72
N HIS A 105 -12.07 -16.85 5.86
CA HIS A 105 -11.32 -16.17 6.92
C HIS A 105 -10.89 -14.73 6.59
N LEU A 106 -10.62 -14.42 5.32
CA LEU A 106 -10.00 -13.15 4.95
C LEU A 106 -10.97 -12.13 4.35
N THR A 107 -12.11 -12.55 3.83
CA THR A 107 -13.07 -11.62 3.20
C THR A 107 -13.47 -10.49 4.14
N LEU A 108 -13.87 -10.81 5.36
CA LEU A 108 -14.30 -9.79 6.32
C LEU A 108 -13.16 -8.84 6.74
N PRO A 109 -11.98 -9.31 7.19
CA PRO A 109 -10.87 -8.42 7.52
C PRO A 109 -10.44 -7.51 6.37
N ILE A 110 -10.28 -8.06 5.17
CA ILE A 110 -9.86 -7.29 3.98
C ILE A 110 -10.94 -6.26 3.61
N THR A 111 -12.21 -6.63 3.67
CA THR A 111 -13.32 -5.70 3.39
C THR A 111 -13.33 -4.55 4.39
N LEU A 112 -13.20 -4.82 5.67
CA LEU A 112 -13.19 -3.78 6.70
C LEU A 112 -12.00 -2.83 6.52
N THR A 113 -10.80 -3.35 6.30
CA THR A 113 -9.60 -2.52 6.09
C THR A 113 -9.72 -1.66 4.83
N SER A 114 -10.22 -2.22 3.74
CA SER A 114 -10.34 -1.50 2.47
C SER A 114 -11.44 -0.43 2.52
N ILE A 115 -12.58 -0.73 3.13
CA ILE A 115 -13.66 0.26 3.32
C ILE A 115 -13.19 1.41 4.22
N THR A 116 -12.61 1.10 5.38
CA THR A 116 -12.14 2.15 6.31
C THR A 116 -11.06 3.02 5.69
N THR A 117 -10.13 2.42 4.93
CA THR A 117 -9.07 3.16 4.25
C THR A 117 -9.62 4.01 3.10
N SER A 118 -10.54 3.46 2.30
CA SER A 118 -11.21 4.20 1.22
C SER A 118 -11.97 5.40 1.77
N LEU A 119 -12.74 5.21 2.86
CA LEU A 119 -13.45 6.30 3.53
C LEU A 119 -12.48 7.34 4.10
N ALA A 120 -11.35 6.92 4.68
CA ALA A 120 -10.34 7.85 5.17
C ALA A 120 -9.79 8.75 4.04
N PHE A 121 -9.50 8.20 2.85
CA PHE A 121 -9.08 9.01 1.71
C PHE A 121 -10.22 9.89 1.16
N LEU A 122 -11.47 9.44 1.22
CA LEU A 122 -12.62 10.27 0.85
C LEU A 122 -12.75 11.54 1.72
N THR A 123 -12.28 11.54 2.96
CA THR A 123 -12.32 12.76 3.79
C THR A 123 -11.50 13.90 3.20
N LEU A 124 -10.50 13.60 2.35
CA LEU A 124 -9.70 14.62 1.65
C LEU A 124 -10.52 15.45 0.66
N VAL A 125 -11.72 15.00 0.27
CA VAL A 125 -12.65 15.77 -0.55
C VAL A 125 -13.02 17.09 0.12
N PHE A 126 -13.03 17.15 1.44
CA PHE A 126 -13.32 18.35 2.23
C PHE A 126 -12.09 19.20 2.51
N SER A 127 -10.93 18.84 1.96
CA SER A 127 -9.69 19.60 2.16
C SER A 127 -9.78 20.97 1.48
N PRO A 128 -9.34 22.05 2.13
CA PRO A 128 -9.23 23.37 1.52
C PRO A 128 -8.07 23.48 0.53
N LEU A 129 -7.17 22.48 0.48
CA LEU A 129 -6.01 22.46 -0.40
C LEU A 129 -6.39 22.01 -1.81
N THR A 130 -6.10 22.84 -2.79
CA THR A 130 -6.35 22.55 -4.21
C THR A 130 -5.62 21.26 -4.65
N GLY A 131 -6.35 20.36 -5.30
CA GLY A 131 -5.81 19.07 -5.77
C GLY A 131 -5.91 17.92 -4.76
N MET A 132 -6.13 18.19 -3.46
CA MET A 132 -6.34 17.11 -2.47
C MET A 132 -7.72 16.46 -2.62
N ASN A 133 -8.72 17.20 -3.08
CA ASN A 133 -10.06 16.69 -3.34
C ASN A 133 -10.06 15.58 -4.41
N GLY A 134 -9.46 15.85 -5.57
CA GLY A 134 -9.29 14.86 -6.63
C GLY A 134 -8.40 13.70 -6.21
N TYR A 135 -7.31 13.99 -5.50
CA TYR A 135 -6.41 12.98 -4.93
C TYR A 135 -7.19 11.99 -4.05
N GLY A 136 -7.99 12.50 -3.11
CA GLY A 136 -8.76 11.66 -2.19
C GLY A 136 -9.79 10.78 -2.92
N MET A 137 -10.55 11.34 -3.87
CA MET A 137 -11.56 10.60 -4.63
C MET A 137 -10.94 9.48 -5.48
N VAL A 138 -9.89 9.81 -6.23
CA VAL A 138 -9.24 8.85 -7.14
C VAL A 138 -8.58 7.72 -6.36
N LEU A 139 -7.92 8.04 -5.24
CA LEU A 139 -7.27 7.03 -4.42
C LEU A 139 -8.28 6.15 -3.68
N ALA A 140 -9.36 6.73 -3.17
CA ALA A 140 -10.46 5.98 -2.55
C ALA A 140 -11.08 4.99 -3.54
N PHE A 141 -11.34 5.42 -4.78
CA PHE A 141 -11.79 4.52 -5.84
C PHE A 141 -10.74 3.43 -6.14
N GLY A 142 -9.46 3.78 -6.24
CA GLY A 142 -8.38 2.82 -6.49
C GLY A 142 -8.30 1.72 -5.43
N ILE A 143 -8.46 2.09 -4.14
CA ILE A 143 -8.48 1.14 -3.02
C ILE A 143 -9.71 0.24 -3.09
N PHE A 144 -10.89 0.82 -3.34
CA PHE A 144 -12.12 0.06 -3.52
C PHE A 144 -12.01 -0.92 -4.69
N TRP A 145 -11.45 -0.48 -5.82
CA TRP A 145 -11.22 -1.31 -6.99
C TRP A 145 -10.22 -2.44 -6.71
N ALA A 146 -9.13 -2.16 -6.00
CA ALA A 146 -8.16 -3.17 -5.57
C ALA A 146 -8.80 -4.22 -4.66
N TRP A 147 -9.63 -3.81 -3.70
CA TRP A 147 -10.42 -4.70 -2.86
C TRP A 147 -11.32 -5.61 -3.69
N PHE A 148 -12.08 -5.04 -4.63
CA PHE A 148 -12.97 -5.81 -5.50
C PHE A 148 -12.20 -6.87 -6.30
N LEU A 149 -11.07 -6.50 -6.91
CA LEU A 149 -10.21 -7.43 -7.66
C LEU A 149 -9.60 -8.50 -6.75
N SER A 150 -9.20 -8.14 -5.54
CA SER A 150 -8.61 -9.09 -4.58
C SER A 150 -9.61 -10.14 -4.12
N LEU A 151 -10.88 -9.79 -3.96
CA LEU A 151 -11.91 -10.74 -3.51
C LEU A 151 -12.54 -11.54 -4.65
N THR A 152 -12.51 -11.04 -5.88
CA THR A 152 -13.16 -11.70 -7.04
C THR A 152 -12.16 -12.31 -8.00
N LEU A 153 -11.31 -11.50 -8.59
CA LEU A 153 -10.40 -11.94 -9.64
C LEU A 153 -9.25 -12.81 -9.08
N MET A 154 -8.73 -12.46 -7.91
CA MET A 154 -7.60 -13.19 -7.35
C MET A 154 -7.92 -14.64 -7.02
N PRO A 155 -9.01 -15.02 -6.29
CA PRO A 155 -9.37 -16.41 -6.07
C PRO A 155 -9.72 -17.13 -7.37
N ALA A 156 -10.31 -16.44 -8.35
CA ALA A 156 -10.58 -17.01 -9.68
C ALA A 156 -9.27 -17.41 -10.40
N ILE A 157 -8.26 -16.52 -10.42
CA ILE A 157 -6.96 -16.85 -11.01
C ILE A 157 -6.28 -17.98 -10.24
N ILE A 158 -6.30 -17.97 -8.90
CA ILE A 158 -5.76 -19.03 -8.06
C ILE A 158 -6.41 -20.38 -8.41
N SER A 159 -7.71 -20.41 -8.69
CA SER A 159 -8.44 -21.64 -9.07
C SER A 159 -8.03 -22.20 -10.43
N LEU A 160 -7.62 -21.34 -11.37
CA LEU A 160 -7.20 -21.75 -12.71
C LEU A 160 -5.76 -22.29 -12.75
N VAL A 161 -4.91 -21.85 -11.82
CA VAL A 161 -3.50 -22.26 -11.77
C VAL A 161 -3.36 -23.69 -11.24
N LYS A 162 -2.50 -24.46 -11.90
CA LYS A 162 -2.13 -25.81 -11.46
C LYS A 162 -1.03 -25.73 -10.40
N TRP A 163 -1.41 -25.93 -9.13
CA TRP A 163 -0.47 -25.90 -8.00
C TRP A 163 0.19 -27.26 -7.78
N LYS A 164 1.51 -27.29 -7.74
CA LYS A 164 2.26 -28.51 -7.36
C LYS A 164 2.28 -28.61 -5.83
N ILE A 165 1.31 -29.31 -5.24
CA ILE A 165 1.09 -29.40 -3.79
C ILE A 165 2.35 -29.90 -3.05
N ASN A 166 3.12 -30.81 -3.70
CA ASN A 166 4.36 -31.35 -3.12
C ASN A 166 5.60 -30.48 -3.37
N SER A 167 5.45 -29.26 -3.91
CA SER A 167 6.60 -28.38 -4.13
C SER A 167 7.20 -27.89 -2.80
N THR A 168 8.51 -27.71 -2.78
CA THR A 168 9.23 -27.16 -1.63
C THR A 168 8.77 -25.75 -1.28
N ALA A 169 8.30 -24.98 -2.27
CA ALA A 169 7.75 -23.64 -2.09
C ALA A 169 6.49 -23.63 -1.23
N ILE A 170 5.59 -24.62 -1.44
CA ILE A 170 4.34 -24.73 -0.68
C ILE A 170 4.58 -25.38 0.69
N ASN A 171 5.40 -26.44 0.76
CA ASN A 171 5.56 -27.24 1.98
C ASN A 171 6.51 -26.61 3.03
N ARG A 172 7.38 -25.69 2.67
CA ARG A 172 8.25 -24.98 3.62
C ARG A 172 7.61 -23.70 4.11
N LYS A 173 7.63 -23.49 5.43
CA LYS A 173 7.29 -22.19 6.02
C LYS A 173 8.18 -21.10 5.42
N SER A 174 7.59 -19.96 5.06
CA SER A 174 8.31 -18.76 4.64
C SER A 174 9.29 -18.31 5.70
N LEU A 175 10.31 -17.53 5.31
CA LEU A 175 11.21 -16.88 6.26
C LEU A 175 10.44 -15.97 7.21
N LEU A 176 9.46 -15.23 6.68
CA LEU A 176 8.59 -14.36 7.48
C LEU A 176 7.73 -15.17 8.45
N GLU A 177 7.11 -16.28 8.03
CA GLU A 177 6.36 -17.16 8.95
C GLU A 177 7.23 -17.63 10.12
N LYS A 178 8.48 -18.03 9.85
CA LYS A 178 9.40 -18.47 10.92
C LYS A 178 9.77 -17.34 11.88
N LEU A 179 10.00 -16.14 11.36
CA LEU A 179 10.27 -14.97 12.18
C LEU A 179 9.08 -14.60 13.06
N ILE A 180 7.87 -14.57 12.47
CA ILE A 180 6.63 -14.27 13.18
C ILE A 180 6.36 -15.30 14.29
N ASP A 181 6.53 -16.59 14.00
CA ASP A 181 6.40 -17.66 15.00
C ASP A 181 7.37 -17.45 16.16
N LYS A 182 8.65 -17.11 15.86
CA LYS A 182 9.66 -16.85 16.88
C LYS A 182 9.35 -15.62 17.74
N PHE A 183 8.93 -14.52 17.08
CA PHE A 183 8.48 -13.32 17.78
C PHE A 183 7.22 -13.57 18.62
N GLY A 184 6.23 -14.28 18.08
CA GLY A 184 5.02 -14.64 18.80
C GLY A 184 5.32 -15.42 20.08
N LEU A 185 6.22 -16.42 20.02
CA LEU A 185 6.65 -17.16 21.19
C LEU A 185 7.39 -16.28 22.22
N LEU A 186 8.19 -15.33 21.76
CA LEU A 186 8.91 -14.38 22.63
C LEU A 186 7.93 -13.46 23.35
N VAL A 187 6.91 -12.96 22.63
CA VAL A 187 5.85 -12.11 23.22
C VAL A 187 5.07 -12.88 24.30
N ILE A 188 4.66 -14.11 24.00
CA ILE A 188 3.87 -14.94 24.93
C ILE A 188 4.70 -15.30 26.17
N LYS A 189 5.97 -15.66 25.98
CA LYS A 189 6.85 -16.05 27.10
C LYS A 189 7.26 -14.89 28.00
N ASN A 190 7.40 -13.69 27.45
CA ASN A 190 7.93 -12.54 28.19
C ASN A 190 7.15 -11.26 27.90
N PRO A 191 5.83 -11.17 28.20
CA PRO A 191 5.02 -10.01 27.84
C PRO A 191 5.52 -8.72 28.50
N LYS A 192 6.00 -8.78 29.75
CA LYS A 192 6.52 -7.61 30.47
C LYS A 192 7.78 -7.02 29.84
N LYS A 193 8.69 -7.88 29.29
CA LYS A 193 9.90 -7.42 28.60
C LYS A 193 9.63 -6.67 27.30
N ILE A 194 8.43 -6.78 26.75
CA ILE A 194 8.00 -6.05 25.56
C ILE A 194 7.17 -4.84 25.97
N LEU A 195 6.30 -4.99 26.96
CA LEU A 195 5.42 -3.93 27.42
C LEU A 195 6.19 -2.70 27.95
N TYR A 196 7.19 -2.92 28.83
CA TYR A 196 7.93 -1.81 29.42
C TYR A 196 8.71 -0.96 28.42
N PRO A 197 9.49 -1.54 27.48
CA PRO A 197 10.13 -0.74 26.44
C PRO A 197 9.13 -0.04 25.52
N SER A 198 7.97 -0.66 25.23
CA SER A 198 6.93 -0.03 24.40
C SER A 198 6.32 1.19 25.08
N ILE A 199 6.07 1.11 26.40
CA ILE A 199 5.59 2.25 27.19
C ILE A 199 6.65 3.35 27.25
N LEU A 200 7.90 2.99 27.50
CA LEU A 200 9.01 3.96 27.51
C LEU A 200 9.14 4.67 26.15
N PHE A 201 9.06 3.92 25.04
CA PHE A 201 9.10 4.50 23.70
C PHE A 201 7.93 5.44 23.45
N LEU A 202 6.72 5.11 23.96
CA LEU A 202 5.55 5.98 23.88
C LEU A 202 5.77 7.32 24.61
N PHE A 203 6.34 7.30 25.81
CA PHE A 203 6.69 8.54 26.53
C PHE A 203 7.70 9.39 25.77
N ILE A 204 8.76 8.78 25.22
CA ILE A 204 9.74 9.46 24.38
C ILE A 204 9.05 10.09 23.15
N SER A 205 8.11 9.37 22.53
CA SER A 205 7.38 9.86 21.36
C SER A 205 6.48 11.06 21.70
N ILE A 206 5.84 11.05 22.87
CA ILE A 206 5.02 12.19 23.35
C ILE A 206 5.89 13.44 23.50
N VAL A 207 7.09 13.30 24.08
CA VAL A 207 8.04 14.43 24.15
C VAL A 207 8.44 14.87 22.75
N GLY A 208 8.68 13.93 21.82
CA GLY A 208 9.00 14.25 20.43
C GLY A 208 7.94 15.08 19.71
N ILE A 209 6.66 14.89 20.02
CA ILE A 209 5.56 15.69 19.44
C ILE A 209 5.71 17.18 19.76
N THR A 210 6.17 17.52 20.97
CA THR A 210 6.36 18.93 21.38
C THR A 210 7.51 19.62 20.64
N LEU A 211 8.40 18.84 20.00
CA LEU A 211 9.55 19.36 19.25
C LEU A 211 9.25 19.53 17.74
N ILE A 212 8.02 19.22 17.30
CA ILE A 212 7.64 19.34 15.89
C ILE A 212 7.43 20.82 15.54
N ASN A 213 8.23 21.35 14.62
CA ASN A 213 8.01 22.63 14.00
C ASN A 213 7.23 22.46 12.69
N VAL A 214 6.04 23.04 12.61
CA VAL A 214 5.22 23.03 11.40
C VAL A 214 5.56 24.25 10.57
N GLU A 215 6.28 24.06 9.47
CA GLU A 215 6.61 25.11 8.51
C GLU A 215 5.88 24.86 7.19
N VAL A 216 4.96 25.78 6.82
CA VAL A 216 4.14 25.69 5.59
C VAL A 216 4.72 26.61 4.51
N ASN A 217 6.02 26.53 4.25
CA ASN A 217 6.63 27.29 3.17
C ASN A 217 6.87 26.41 1.94
N TYR A 218 5.99 26.52 0.95
CA TYR A 218 6.08 25.75 -0.30
C TYR A 218 7.37 26.01 -1.09
N ILE A 219 7.97 27.19 -0.96
CA ILE A 219 9.22 27.55 -1.64
C ILE A 219 10.39 26.72 -1.09
N LYS A 220 10.39 26.44 0.21
CA LYS A 220 11.42 25.62 0.86
C LYS A 220 11.32 24.13 0.54
N MET A 221 10.20 23.66 -0.04
CA MET A 221 10.06 22.28 -0.51
C MET A 221 10.93 21.97 -1.75
N PHE A 222 11.32 22.98 -2.52
CA PHE A 222 12.26 22.79 -3.61
C PHE A 222 13.70 22.67 -3.10
N LYS A 223 14.49 21.79 -3.73
CA LYS A 223 15.93 21.64 -3.41
C LYS A 223 16.67 22.97 -3.56
N LYS A 224 17.70 23.20 -2.73
CA LYS A 224 18.64 24.32 -2.92
C LYS A 224 19.27 24.25 -4.30
N GLY A 225 19.40 25.38 -5.00
CA GLY A 225 19.86 25.44 -6.39
C GLY A 225 18.75 25.24 -7.43
N ASN A 226 17.49 25.11 -7.03
CA ASN A 226 16.36 25.14 -7.96
C ASN A 226 16.01 26.61 -8.25
N ILE A 227 15.87 26.93 -9.55
CA ILE A 227 15.60 28.31 -10.04
C ILE A 227 14.38 28.91 -9.33
N ILE A 228 13.30 28.14 -9.13
CA ILE A 228 12.07 28.61 -8.48
C ILE A 228 12.36 29.02 -7.05
N ARG A 229 13.11 28.21 -6.29
CA ARG A 229 13.47 28.50 -4.92
C ARG A 229 14.38 29.71 -4.79
N ASP A 230 15.44 29.72 -5.59
CA ASP A 230 16.46 30.77 -5.52
C ASP A 230 15.89 32.10 -6.00
N SER A 231 15.06 32.13 -7.05
CA SER A 231 14.33 33.33 -7.48
C SER A 231 13.34 33.85 -6.44
N ALA A 232 12.59 32.94 -5.80
CA ALA A 232 11.63 33.34 -4.76
C ALA A 232 12.33 33.91 -3.54
N ILE A 233 13.44 33.31 -3.09
CA ILE A 233 14.27 33.84 -2.00
C ILE A 233 14.91 35.18 -2.37
N PHE A 234 15.36 35.35 -3.63
CA PHE A 234 15.89 36.58 -4.13
C PHE A 234 14.85 37.72 -4.09
N LEU A 235 13.62 37.42 -4.56
CA LEU A 235 12.51 38.38 -4.53
C LEU A 235 12.12 38.75 -3.10
N ASP A 236 12.05 37.77 -2.19
CA ASP A 236 11.72 37.95 -0.79
C ASP A 236 12.75 38.88 -0.09
N ASN A 237 14.04 38.65 -0.37
CA ASN A 237 15.12 39.44 0.25
C ASN A 237 15.32 40.82 -0.38
N ASN A 238 14.95 41.06 -1.65
CA ASN A 238 15.29 42.29 -2.34
C ASN A 238 14.07 43.13 -2.78
N MET A 239 12.86 42.58 -2.81
CA MET A 239 11.68 43.27 -3.33
C MET A 239 10.52 43.40 -2.33
N THR A 240 10.43 42.56 -1.33
CA THR A 240 9.43 42.66 -0.25
C THR A 240 10.00 43.47 0.94
N GLY A 241 10.53 44.63 0.65
CA GLY A 241 11.14 45.48 1.69
C GLY A 241 10.34 45.54 2.99
N ASN A 242 10.82 44.82 3.97
CA ASN A 242 10.76 45.10 5.39
C ASN A 242 11.85 44.36 6.10
#